data_140773aaaf5dedef2880109631d9c877
#
_entry.id   140773aaaf5dedef2880109631d9c877
#
_cell.length_a   1.000
_cell.length_b   1.000
_cell.length_c   1.000
_cell.angle_alpha   90.00
_cell.angle_beta   90.00
_cell.angle_gamma   90.00
#
_symmetry.space_group_name_H-M   'P 1'
#
loop_
_entity.id
_entity.type
_entity.pdbx_description
1 polymer ?
#
loop_
_entity_poly.entity_id
_entity_poly.type
_entity_poly.pdbx_seq_one_letter_code
_entity_poly.pdbx_strand_id
1 'polypeptide(L)'
;MAFGASELATKASRLFVVIAVARMLSPSEIGIAAAALAMGDILKALTENGVGQRIIAAKDHDLEGTCTTARRLFWFWCLGLFAVQVAVAALFWAIGGSVMICLLILVLAGEYLFMPAGLVQVALAMRAGKMRSIAAIAGGQVVISNILSVALAIVWPAAIVLILPRLLTAPFWLMAVRRLHPWQGNPNAHPTAIRPFLTFGWAVLGIEVVKALRLQADKLLVGLLLGPQALGLYFMAFNAGLSLASSFSVALSVVLFPHLCASKDRAASLRQGITLSLGLIAPVVVLQAVLAPWYVPLLLGDDWAQLSGVVSILCLAAIPTVLWTSAASWMRAEGRPAQELKATALVTLALMLNTFLLAPLGLTAIAWGYLLVSCIAMTLAALPALNAAFLSATKERLQNA
;
A
#
# COMPACT_ATOMS: atom_id res chain seq x y z
N MET A 1 -4.92 3.86 22.94
CA MET A 1 -3.88 4.90 22.85
C MET A 1 -2.57 4.41 22.20
N ALA A 2 -1.95 3.30 22.61
CA ALA A 2 -0.67 2.83 22.04
C ALA A 2 -0.69 2.56 20.51
N PHE A 3 -1.78 2.05 19.93
CA PHE A 3 -1.92 1.83 18.49
C PHE A 3 -1.92 3.16 17.71
N GLY A 4 -2.67 4.16 18.20
CA GLY A 4 -2.69 5.49 17.57
C GLY A 4 -1.35 6.21 17.65
N ALA A 5 -0.61 6.08 18.74
CA ALA A 5 0.73 6.66 18.88
C ALA A 5 1.74 6.03 17.92
N SER A 6 1.70 4.70 17.73
CA SER A 6 2.56 3.98 16.76
C SER A 6 2.25 4.39 15.32
N GLU A 7 0.97 4.52 14.97
CA GLU A 7 0.52 5.01 13.65
C GLU A 7 0.97 6.45 13.39
N LEU A 8 0.81 7.35 14.38
CA LEU A 8 1.26 8.74 14.28
C LEU A 8 2.78 8.83 14.12
N ALA A 9 3.54 8.07 14.90
CA ALA A 9 5.01 8.01 14.79
C ALA A 9 5.46 7.52 13.42
N THR A 10 4.81 6.48 12.88
CA THR A 10 5.09 5.96 11.54
C THR A 10 4.81 7.00 10.45
N LYS A 11 3.69 7.74 10.55
CA LYS A 11 3.33 8.79 9.59
C LYS A 11 4.24 10.00 9.68
N ALA A 12 4.55 10.44 10.91
CA ALA A 12 5.49 11.54 11.13
C ALA A 12 6.90 11.20 10.61
N SER A 13 7.39 9.98 10.87
CA SER A 13 8.69 9.55 10.36
C SER A 13 8.74 9.47 8.83
N ARG A 14 7.65 9.07 8.17
CA ARG A 14 7.55 9.08 6.70
C ARG A 14 7.62 10.48 6.14
N LEU A 15 6.88 11.43 6.73
CA LEU A 15 6.93 12.83 6.30
C LEU A 15 8.35 13.39 6.45
N PHE A 16 9.00 13.09 7.57
CA PHE A 16 10.36 13.51 7.84
C PHE A 16 11.37 12.97 6.80
N VAL A 17 11.24 11.69 6.44
CA VAL A 17 12.08 11.08 5.38
C VAL A 17 11.82 11.73 4.03
N VAL A 18 10.55 11.96 3.67
CA VAL A 18 10.20 12.60 2.39
C VAL A 18 10.86 13.97 2.27
N ILE A 19 10.79 14.78 3.35
CA ILE A 19 11.42 16.10 3.39
C ILE A 19 12.96 15.99 3.32
N ALA A 20 13.56 15.14 4.15
CA ALA A 20 15.02 14.99 4.19
C ALA A 20 15.57 14.47 2.86
N VAL A 21 14.94 13.45 2.27
CA VAL A 21 15.34 12.85 0.99
C VAL A 21 15.17 13.84 -0.16
N ALA A 22 14.08 14.63 -0.19
CA ALA A 22 13.89 15.65 -1.22
C ALA A 22 14.99 16.72 -1.20
N ARG A 23 15.48 17.06 -0.02
CA ARG A 23 16.54 18.07 0.14
C ARG A 23 17.95 17.56 -0.13
N MET A 24 18.16 16.24 -0.12
CA MET A 24 19.48 15.60 -0.21
C MET A 24 19.71 14.87 -1.51
N LEU A 25 18.65 14.31 -2.13
CA LEU A 25 18.74 13.51 -3.33
C LEU A 25 18.18 14.25 -4.55
N SER A 26 18.78 14.01 -5.71
CA SER A 26 18.24 14.50 -6.97
C SER A 26 16.94 13.76 -7.34
N PRO A 27 16.06 14.36 -8.16
CA PRO A 27 14.88 13.69 -8.69
C PRO A 27 15.20 12.36 -9.39
N SER A 28 16.33 12.27 -10.09
CA SER A 28 16.77 11.05 -10.75
C SER A 28 17.10 9.93 -9.78
N GLU A 29 17.81 10.23 -8.68
CA GLU A 29 18.13 9.25 -7.64
C GLU A 29 16.86 8.73 -6.95
N ILE A 30 15.93 9.62 -6.65
CA ILE A 30 14.62 9.25 -6.09
C ILE A 30 13.85 8.38 -7.08
N GLY A 31 13.89 8.69 -8.37
CA GLY A 31 13.22 7.91 -9.42
C GLY A 31 13.81 6.50 -9.57
N ILE A 32 15.14 6.39 -9.53
CA ILE A 32 15.83 5.09 -9.53
C ILE A 32 15.38 4.23 -8.33
N ALA A 33 15.36 4.83 -7.14
CA ALA A 33 14.86 4.15 -5.95
C ALA A 33 13.38 3.78 -6.06
N ALA A 34 12.54 4.70 -6.57
CA ALA A 34 11.11 4.49 -6.75
C ALA A 34 10.80 3.36 -7.74
N ALA A 35 11.58 3.23 -8.83
CA ALA A 35 11.45 2.12 -9.77
C ALA A 35 11.75 0.77 -9.10
N ALA A 36 12.86 0.67 -8.37
CA ALA A 36 13.23 -0.54 -7.66
C ALA A 36 12.21 -0.89 -6.55
N LEU A 37 11.73 0.12 -5.81
CA LEU A 37 10.69 -0.06 -4.78
C LEU A 37 9.37 -0.55 -5.38
N ALA A 38 8.92 0.03 -6.50
CA ALA A 38 7.68 -0.37 -7.15
C ALA A 38 7.73 -1.83 -7.63
N MET A 39 8.83 -2.25 -8.25
CA MET A 39 9.06 -3.64 -8.62
C MET A 39 9.11 -4.58 -7.40
N GLY A 40 9.89 -4.19 -6.39
CA GLY A 40 10.02 -4.96 -5.16
C GLY A 40 8.70 -5.11 -4.41
N ASP A 41 7.91 -4.05 -4.30
CA ASP A 41 6.62 -4.06 -3.60
C ASP A 41 5.57 -4.92 -4.33
N ILE A 42 5.57 -4.99 -5.67
CA ILE A 42 4.71 -5.92 -6.43
C ILE A 42 5.09 -7.37 -6.11
N LEU A 43 6.38 -7.69 -6.12
CA LEU A 43 6.84 -9.05 -5.79
C LEU A 43 6.61 -9.37 -4.31
N LYS A 44 6.79 -8.39 -3.42
CA LYS A 44 6.53 -8.55 -1.99
C LYS A 44 5.05 -8.84 -1.68
N ALA A 45 4.12 -8.30 -2.45
CA ALA A 45 2.69 -8.62 -2.31
C ALA A 45 2.41 -10.12 -2.47
N LEU A 46 3.24 -10.84 -3.22
CA LEU A 46 3.15 -12.29 -3.36
C LEU A 46 3.49 -13.07 -2.07
N THR A 47 4.07 -12.41 -1.06
CA THR A 47 4.28 -13.04 0.25
C THR A 47 2.97 -13.21 1.03
N GLU A 48 1.94 -12.42 0.71
CA GLU A 48 0.59 -12.51 1.28
C GLU A 48 -0.23 -13.63 0.60
N ASN A 49 0.25 -14.85 0.75
CA ASN A 49 -0.28 -16.04 0.05
C ASN A 49 -1.29 -16.84 0.88
N GLY A 50 -1.83 -16.29 1.96
CA GLY A 50 -2.82 -16.95 2.80
C GLY A 50 -2.31 -18.05 3.73
N VAL A 51 -1.03 -18.42 3.67
CA VAL A 51 -0.44 -19.46 4.52
C VAL A 51 -0.54 -19.09 6.00
N GLY A 52 -0.25 -17.83 6.37
CA GLY A 52 -0.39 -17.34 7.74
C GLY A 52 -1.84 -17.39 8.24
N GLN A 53 -2.81 -17.09 7.40
CA GLN A 53 -4.24 -17.14 7.72
C GLN A 53 -4.70 -18.57 8.04
N ARG A 54 -4.11 -19.57 7.40
CA ARG A 54 -4.37 -21.00 7.71
C ARG A 54 -3.88 -21.40 9.11
N ILE A 55 -2.74 -20.85 9.57
CA ILE A 55 -2.27 -21.06 10.97
C ILE A 55 -3.26 -20.44 11.95
N ILE A 56 -3.75 -19.22 11.66
CA ILE A 56 -4.71 -18.52 12.53
C ILE A 56 -6.02 -19.31 12.64
N ALA A 57 -6.50 -19.90 11.54
CA ALA A 57 -7.75 -20.63 11.46
C ALA A 57 -7.63 -22.13 11.85
N ALA A 58 -6.43 -22.66 12.11
CA ALA A 58 -6.22 -24.07 12.43
C ALA A 58 -6.88 -24.46 13.75
N LYS A 59 -7.38 -25.69 13.87
CA LYS A 59 -7.84 -26.26 15.14
C LYS A 59 -6.64 -26.60 16.02
N ASP A 60 -6.81 -26.58 17.36
CA ASP A 60 -5.68 -26.75 18.30
C ASP A 60 -4.95 -28.09 18.12
N HIS A 61 -5.67 -29.17 17.83
CA HIS A 61 -5.09 -30.50 17.59
C HIS A 61 -4.25 -30.60 16.32
N ASP A 62 -4.52 -29.74 15.29
CA ASP A 62 -3.80 -29.73 14.02
C ASP A 62 -2.76 -28.61 13.96
N LEU A 63 -2.68 -27.76 14.98
CA LEU A 63 -1.90 -26.53 14.95
C LEU A 63 -0.42 -26.77 14.65
N GLU A 64 0.20 -27.73 15.35
CA GLU A 64 1.64 -27.99 15.21
C GLU A 64 1.96 -28.57 13.82
N GLY A 65 1.14 -29.50 13.31
CA GLY A 65 1.26 -30.01 11.95
C GLY A 65 1.07 -28.93 10.89
N THR A 66 0.10 -28.02 11.11
CA THR A 66 -0.14 -26.86 10.24
C THR A 66 1.05 -25.89 10.25
N CYS A 67 1.62 -25.57 11.41
CA CYS A 67 2.81 -24.74 11.53
C CYS A 67 4.03 -25.35 10.84
N THR A 68 4.22 -26.67 10.97
CA THR A 68 5.33 -27.40 10.32
C THR A 68 5.21 -27.34 8.80
N THR A 69 4.02 -27.58 8.24
CA THR A 69 3.75 -27.43 6.80
C THR A 69 3.92 -25.99 6.34
N ALA A 70 3.34 -25.03 7.08
CA ALA A 70 3.45 -23.60 6.78
C ALA A 70 4.89 -23.11 6.75
N ARG A 71 5.75 -23.55 7.70
CA ARG A 71 7.16 -23.23 7.72
C ARG A 71 7.88 -23.67 6.44
N ARG A 72 7.61 -24.90 5.97
CA ARG A 72 8.20 -25.42 4.72
C ARG A 72 7.73 -24.60 3.51
N LEU A 73 6.43 -24.28 3.47
CA LEU A 73 5.86 -23.44 2.41
C LEU A 73 6.42 -22.02 2.41
N PHE A 74 6.58 -21.38 3.57
CA PHE A 74 7.19 -20.04 3.67
C PHE A 74 8.64 -20.04 3.17
N TRP A 75 9.45 -21.04 3.53
CA TRP A 75 10.82 -21.13 3.03
C TRP A 75 10.85 -21.34 1.52
N PHE A 76 10.09 -22.30 1.01
CA PHE A 76 10.02 -22.57 -0.43
C PHE A 76 9.55 -21.35 -1.20
N TRP A 77 8.50 -20.69 -0.71
CA TRP A 77 7.89 -19.52 -1.35
C TRP A 77 8.83 -18.30 -1.33
N CYS A 78 9.41 -17.96 -0.18
CA CYS A 78 10.30 -16.82 -0.08
C CYS A 78 11.61 -17.04 -0.87
N LEU A 79 12.18 -18.23 -0.87
CA LEU A 79 13.33 -18.54 -1.73
C LEU A 79 12.96 -18.51 -3.22
N GLY A 80 11.76 -18.97 -3.57
CA GLY A 80 11.23 -18.81 -4.92
C GLY A 80 11.11 -17.35 -5.35
N LEU A 81 10.56 -16.49 -4.48
CA LEU A 81 10.46 -15.04 -4.73
C LEU A 81 11.84 -14.37 -4.79
N PHE A 82 12.78 -14.78 -3.94
CA PHE A 82 14.17 -14.35 -4.05
C PHE A 82 14.74 -14.67 -5.43
N ALA A 83 14.61 -15.92 -5.88
CA ALA A 83 15.09 -16.35 -7.20
C ALA A 83 14.40 -15.59 -8.34
N VAL A 84 13.07 -15.40 -8.26
CA VAL A 84 12.31 -14.60 -9.25
C VAL A 84 12.81 -13.16 -9.27
N GLN A 85 13.03 -12.54 -8.12
CA GLN A 85 13.51 -11.16 -8.06
C GLN A 85 14.93 -11.01 -8.60
N VAL A 86 15.81 -11.97 -8.34
CA VAL A 86 17.15 -12.05 -8.95
C VAL A 86 17.04 -12.22 -10.47
N ALA A 87 16.17 -13.09 -10.95
CA ALA A 87 15.93 -13.29 -12.39
C ALA A 87 15.39 -12.03 -13.06
N VAL A 88 14.46 -11.31 -12.41
CA VAL A 88 13.93 -10.01 -12.90
C VAL A 88 15.06 -8.99 -13.00
N ALA A 89 15.93 -8.88 -11.99
CA ALA A 89 17.08 -7.97 -12.01
C ALA A 89 18.05 -8.34 -13.15
N ALA A 90 18.35 -9.63 -13.32
CA ALA A 90 19.23 -10.12 -14.38
C ALA A 90 18.65 -9.88 -15.78
N LEU A 91 17.33 -10.14 -15.95
CA LEU A 91 16.63 -9.87 -17.21
C LEU A 91 16.65 -8.37 -17.54
N PHE A 92 16.35 -7.52 -16.55
CA PHE A 92 16.37 -6.06 -16.74
C PHE A 92 17.77 -5.56 -17.15
N TRP A 93 18.82 -6.12 -16.54
CA TRP A 93 20.19 -5.84 -16.93
C TRP A 93 20.51 -6.32 -18.36
N ALA A 94 20.07 -7.54 -18.71
CA ALA A 94 20.33 -8.14 -20.03
C ALA A 94 19.69 -7.34 -21.20
N ILE A 95 18.56 -6.67 -20.95
CA ILE A 95 17.91 -5.79 -21.95
C ILE A 95 18.45 -4.36 -21.94
N GLY A 96 19.58 -4.11 -21.29
CA GLY A 96 20.25 -2.79 -21.25
C GLY A 96 19.73 -1.85 -20.18
N GLY A 97 19.01 -2.35 -19.16
CA GLY A 97 18.54 -1.55 -18.03
C GLY A 97 19.67 -1.04 -17.14
N SER A 98 19.35 -0.02 -16.33
CA SER A 98 20.32 0.60 -15.41
C SER A 98 20.86 -0.42 -14.39
N VAL A 99 22.19 -0.53 -14.32
CA VAL A 99 22.88 -1.38 -13.33
C VAL A 99 22.49 -1.00 -11.89
N MET A 100 22.32 0.29 -11.62
CA MET A 100 21.92 0.77 -10.29
C MET A 100 20.53 0.22 -9.91
N ILE A 101 19.55 0.28 -10.79
CA ILE A 101 18.21 -0.30 -10.53
C ILE A 101 18.33 -1.80 -10.27
N CYS A 102 19.14 -2.52 -11.05
CA CYS A 102 19.36 -3.96 -10.85
C CYS A 102 19.93 -4.25 -9.46
N LEU A 103 20.97 -3.52 -9.05
CA LEU A 103 21.56 -3.65 -7.72
C LEU A 103 20.56 -3.38 -6.60
N LEU A 104 19.72 -2.35 -6.75
CA LEU A 104 18.70 -2.01 -5.76
C LEU A 104 17.62 -3.10 -5.66
N ILE A 105 17.21 -3.70 -6.80
CA ILE A 105 16.30 -4.84 -6.81
C ILE A 105 16.94 -6.05 -6.09
N LEU A 106 18.22 -6.32 -6.30
CA LEU A 106 18.94 -7.39 -5.62
C LEU A 106 19.04 -7.15 -4.10
N VAL A 107 19.30 -5.92 -3.67
CA VAL A 107 19.29 -5.56 -2.23
C VAL A 107 17.92 -5.83 -1.61
N LEU A 108 16.82 -5.45 -2.29
CA LEU A 108 15.46 -5.74 -1.83
C LEU A 108 15.17 -7.24 -1.75
N ALA A 109 15.72 -8.05 -2.67
CA ALA A 109 15.56 -9.50 -2.62
C ALA A 109 16.08 -10.10 -1.31
N GLY A 110 17.10 -9.50 -0.69
CA GLY A 110 17.64 -9.93 0.60
C GLY A 110 16.60 -9.98 1.75
N GLU A 111 15.50 -9.22 1.69
CA GLU A 111 14.43 -9.30 2.68
C GLU A 111 13.83 -10.72 2.77
N TYR A 112 13.72 -11.42 1.62
CA TYR A 112 13.12 -12.77 1.58
C TYR A 112 13.95 -13.85 2.30
N LEU A 113 15.21 -13.58 2.61
CA LEU A 113 16.05 -14.50 3.38
C LEU A 113 15.73 -14.46 4.88
N PHE A 114 15.20 -13.34 5.37
CA PHE A 114 14.83 -13.16 6.78
C PHE A 114 13.35 -13.47 7.04
N MET A 115 12.46 -13.16 6.11
CA MET A 115 11.01 -13.28 6.29
C MET A 115 10.53 -14.68 6.71
N PRO A 116 10.91 -15.78 6.04
CA PRO A 116 10.33 -17.11 6.32
C PRO A 116 10.62 -17.59 7.73
N ALA A 117 11.72 -17.11 8.33
CA ALA A 117 12.13 -17.48 9.68
C ALA A 117 11.28 -16.82 10.80
N GLY A 118 10.40 -15.87 10.46
CA GLY A 118 9.53 -15.14 11.40
C GLY A 118 8.04 -15.26 11.12
N LEU A 119 7.61 -15.65 9.90
CA LEU A 119 6.21 -15.62 9.49
C LEU A 119 5.29 -16.57 10.30
N VAL A 120 5.80 -17.73 10.73
CA VAL A 120 5.04 -18.65 11.61
C VAL A 120 4.77 -17.98 12.96
N GLN A 121 5.79 -17.34 13.55
CA GLN A 121 5.66 -16.62 14.83
C GLN A 121 4.70 -15.45 14.72
N VAL A 122 4.69 -14.72 13.59
CA VAL A 122 3.69 -13.66 13.33
C VAL A 122 2.28 -14.24 13.36
N ALA A 123 2.03 -15.32 12.62
CA ALA A 123 0.71 -15.95 12.56
C ALA A 123 0.25 -16.48 13.92
N LEU A 124 1.14 -17.12 14.69
CA LEU A 124 0.86 -17.60 16.04
C LEU A 124 0.59 -16.46 17.03
N ALA A 125 1.35 -15.36 16.93
CA ALA A 125 1.12 -14.18 17.76
C ALA A 125 -0.22 -13.50 17.42
N MET A 126 -0.62 -13.47 16.12
CA MET A 126 -1.95 -13.00 15.70
C MET A 126 -3.06 -13.88 16.26
N ARG A 127 -2.91 -15.22 16.18
CA ARG A 127 -3.83 -16.19 16.78
C ARG A 127 -3.97 -15.99 18.31
N ALA A 128 -2.86 -15.68 19.00
CA ALA A 128 -2.84 -15.38 20.41
C ALA A 128 -3.38 -13.98 20.79
N GLY A 129 -3.96 -13.24 19.84
CA GLY A 129 -4.53 -11.91 20.05
C GLY A 129 -3.51 -10.78 20.23
N LYS A 130 -2.20 -11.03 19.99
CA LYS A 130 -1.13 -10.03 20.18
C LYS A 130 -1.01 -9.06 19.00
N MET A 131 -2.13 -8.69 18.35
CA MET A 131 -2.17 -7.81 17.17
C MET A 131 -1.50 -6.45 17.42
N ARG A 132 -1.69 -5.87 18.63
CA ARG A 132 -1.07 -4.57 18.99
C ARG A 132 0.46 -4.64 18.99
N SER A 133 1.02 -5.73 19.53
CA SER A 133 2.47 -5.93 19.59
C SER A 133 3.06 -6.15 18.19
N ILE A 134 2.37 -6.89 17.32
CA ILE A 134 2.77 -7.08 15.92
C ILE A 134 2.76 -5.76 15.17
N ALA A 135 1.69 -4.97 15.32
CA ALA A 135 1.60 -3.65 14.72
C ALA A 135 2.70 -2.70 15.24
N ALA A 136 3.03 -2.78 16.53
CA ALA A 136 4.12 -1.99 17.12
C ALA A 136 5.50 -2.42 16.57
N ILE A 137 5.75 -3.72 16.38
CA ILE A 137 6.99 -4.22 15.77
C ILE A 137 7.10 -3.76 14.31
N ALA A 138 6.03 -3.89 13.52
CA ALA A 138 6.01 -3.46 12.13
C ALA A 138 6.18 -1.93 12.00
N GLY A 139 5.45 -1.14 12.81
CA GLY A 139 5.60 0.31 12.87
C GLY A 139 6.99 0.74 13.33
N GLY A 140 7.53 0.08 14.35
CA GLY A 140 8.88 0.32 14.85
C GLY A 140 9.95 0.04 13.79
N GLN A 141 9.80 -1.04 13.02
CA GLN A 141 10.69 -1.34 11.89
C GLN A 141 10.67 -0.21 10.85
N VAL A 142 9.48 0.29 10.50
CA VAL A 142 9.35 1.42 9.54
C VAL A 142 10.02 2.68 10.08
N VAL A 143 9.80 3.01 11.36
CA VAL A 143 10.42 4.20 11.99
C VAL A 143 11.95 4.07 11.99
N ILE A 144 12.50 2.92 12.41
CA ILE A 144 13.95 2.68 12.40
C ILE A 144 14.50 2.75 10.97
N SER A 145 13.82 2.14 10.00
CA SER A 145 14.19 2.21 8.59
C SER A 145 14.22 3.65 8.08
N ASN A 146 13.22 4.46 8.44
CA ASN A 146 13.14 5.86 8.06
C ASN A 146 14.27 6.71 8.69
N ILE A 147 14.55 6.51 9.98
CA ILE A 147 15.68 7.20 10.65
C ILE A 147 17.01 6.83 9.98
N LEU A 148 17.17 5.54 9.68
CA LEU A 148 18.39 5.07 9.02
C LEU A 148 18.52 5.61 7.59
N SER A 149 17.39 5.76 6.85
CA SER A 149 17.38 6.41 5.53
C SER A 149 17.87 7.85 5.61
N VAL A 150 17.41 8.63 6.58
CA VAL A 150 17.87 10.01 6.79
C VAL A 150 19.34 10.05 7.16
N ALA A 151 19.76 9.21 8.10
CA ALA A 151 21.17 9.15 8.53
C ALA A 151 22.11 8.78 7.38
N LEU A 152 21.71 7.82 6.55
CA LEU A 152 22.49 7.42 5.37
C LEU A 152 22.49 8.51 4.30
N ALA A 153 21.37 9.23 4.10
CA ALA A 153 21.30 10.30 3.11
C ALA A 153 22.25 11.46 3.43
N ILE A 154 22.51 11.74 4.72
CA ILE A 154 23.50 12.74 5.15
C ILE A 154 24.91 12.34 4.73
N VAL A 155 25.25 11.05 4.80
CA VAL A 155 26.61 10.56 4.52
C VAL A 155 26.79 10.22 3.04
N TRP A 156 25.76 9.67 2.41
CA TRP A 156 25.82 9.16 1.03
C TRP A 156 24.49 9.43 0.30
N PRO A 157 24.32 10.60 -0.32
CA PRO A 157 23.07 10.98 -0.99
C PRO A 157 22.90 10.26 -2.33
N ALA A 158 22.45 9.01 -2.30
CA ALA A 158 22.23 8.16 -3.47
C ALA A 158 20.95 7.32 -3.30
N ALA A 159 20.41 6.76 -4.38
CA ALA A 159 19.16 5.97 -4.41
C ALA A 159 19.13 4.84 -3.37
N ILE A 160 20.29 4.27 -3.04
CA ILE A 160 20.43 3.15 -2.10
C ILE A 160 19.93 3.47 -0.68
N VAL A 161 19.96 4.73 -0.26
CA VAL A 161 19.55 5.13 1.10
C VAL A 161 18.06 4.94 1.36
N LEU A 162 17.23 4.84 0.31
CA LEU A 162 15.80 4.53 0.41
C LEU A 162 15.52 3.02 0.50
N ILE A 163 16.49 2.19 0.16
CA ILE A 163 16.33 0.75 0.00
C ILE A 163 17.10 -0.04 1.04
N LEU A 164 18.37 0.27 1.24
CA LEU A 164 19.24 -0.44 2.17
C LEU A 164 18.67 -0.53 3.60
N PRO A 165 18.04 0.52 4.17
CA PRO A 165 17.44 0.43 5.50
C PRO A 165 16.38 -0.66 5.66
N ARG A 166 15.64 -1.00 4.60
CA ARG A 166 14.67 -2.11 4.64
C ARG A 166 15.37 -3.44 4.92
N LEU A 167 16.46 -3.71 4.23
CA LEU A 167 17.26 -4.92 4.44
C LEU A 167 17.92 -4.93 5.81
N LEU A 168 18.51 -3.80 6.23
CA LEU A 168 19.22 -3.69 7.53
C LEU A 168 18.28 -3.84 8.72
N THR A 169 17.00 -3.46 8.59
CA THR A 169 16.00 -3.61 9.65
C THR A 169 15.31 -4.98 9.67
N ALA A 170 15.46 -5.81 8.64
CA ALA A 170 14.87 -7.14 8.58
C ALA A 170 15.34 -8.08 9.72
N PRO A 171 16.63 -8.15 10.12
CA PRO A 171 17.06 -8.91 11.29
C PRO A 171 16.44 -8.45 12.60
N PHE A 172 16.25 -7.12 12.79
CA PHE A 172 15.60 -6.58 14.00
C PHE A 172 14.15 -7.00 14.08
N TRP A 173 13.41 -6.92 12.95
CA TRP A 173 12.05 -7.44 12.85
C TRP A 173 11.99 -8.92 13.21
N LEU A 174 12.88 -9.75 12.66
CA LEU A 174 12.93 -11.18 12.91
C LEU A 174 13.18 -11.47 14.39
N MET A 175 14.14 -10.79 15.03
CA MET A 175 14.44 -10.94 16.45
C MET A 175 13.24 -10.54 17.31
N ALA A 176 12.61 -9.41 17.01
CA ALA A 176 11.45 -8.90 17.76
C ALA A 176 10.27 -9.87 17.70
N VAL A 177 9.94 -10.40 16.51
CA VAL A 177 8.83 -11.35 16.31
C VAL A 177 9.11 -12.67 17.02
N ARG A 178 10.33 -13.18 16.96
CA ARG A 178 10.72 -14.42 17.66
C ARG A 178 10.67 -14.27 19.18
N ARG A 179 11.01 -13.10 19.71
CA ARG A 179 10.86 -12.80 21.15
C ARG A 179 9.39 -12.65 21.57
N LEU A 180 8.54 -12.09 20.70
CA LEU A 180 7.13 -11.90 20.98
C LEU A 180 6.38 -13.24 21.14
N HIS A 181 6.68 -14.20 20.27
CA HIS A 181 6.07 -15.53 20.29
C HIS A 181 7.12 -16.59 19.92
N PRO A 182 7.90 -17.06 20.90
CA PRO A 182 8.88 -18.13 20.66
C PRO A 182 8.17 -19.40 20.19
N TRP A 183 8.58 -19.92 19.04
CA TRP A 183 8.12 -21.20 18.51
C TRP A 183 9.28 -21.95 17.90
N GLN A 184 9.37 -23.23 18.26
CA GLN A 184 10.32 -24.18 17.68
C GLN A 184 9.52 -25.34 17.09
N GLY A 185 9.76 -25.68 15.83
CA GLY A 185 9.06 -26.77 15.19
C GLY A 185 9.34 -28.08 15.91
N ASN A 186 8.27 -28.83 16.21
CA ASN A 186 8.38 -30.15 16.77
C ASN A 186 8.85 -31.15 15.67
N PRO A 187 10.01 -31.81 15.82
CA PRO A 187 10.50 -32.79 14.83
C PRO A 187 9.54 -33.97 14.61
N ASN A 188 8.74 -34.28 15.63
CA ASN A 188 7.80 -35.40 15.64
C ASN A 188 6.40 -35.02 15.16
N ALA A 189 6.13 -33.77 14.84
CA ALA A 189 4.84 -33.33 14.33
C ALA A 189 4.63 -33.82 12.90
N HIS A 190 3.54 -34.53 12.66
CA HIS A 190 3.16 -34.92 11.30
C HIS A 190 2.67 -33.72 10.51
N PRO A 191 3.30 -33.39 9.34
CA PRO A 191 2.87 -32.27 8.51
C PRO A 191 1.43 -32.48 8.02
N THR A 192 0.62 -31.44 8.04
CA THR A 192 -0.71 -31.46 7.41
C THR A 192 -0.62 -31.40 5.88
N ALA A 193 -1.68 -31.83 5.18
CA ALA A 193 -1.73 -31.81 3.72
C ALA A 193 -1.54 -30.39 3.14
N ILE A 194 -0.79 -30.27 2.04
CA ILE A 194 -0.48 -28.98 1.37
C ILE A 194 -1.70 -28.46 0.59
N ARG A 195 -2.54 -29.34 0.05
CA ARG A 195 -3.67 -28.98 -0.82
C ARG A 195 -4.58 -27.87 -0.27
N PRO A 196 -4.98 -27.86 1.03
CA PRO A 196 -5.80 -26.78 1.60
C PRO A 196 -5.10 -25.42 1.63
N PHE A 197 -3.76 -25.38 1.72
CA PHE A 197 -3.00 -24.13 1.63
C PHE A 197 -3.01 -23.56 0.22
N LEU A 198 -2.85 -24.41 -0.80
CA LEU A 198 -2.84 -23.99 -2.20
C LEU A 198 -4.22 -23.51 -2.65
N THR A 199 -5.29 -24.24 -2.37
CA THR A 199 -6.65 -23.87 -2.78
C THR A 199 -7.11 -22.54 -2.17
N PHE A 200 -6.76 -22.29 -0.91
CA PHE A 200 -7.06 -21.00 -0.24
C PHE A 200 -6.09 -19.91 -0.71
N GLY A 201 -4.82 -20.24 -0.85
CA GLY A 201 -3.75 -19.27 -1.16
C GLY A 201 -3.92 -18.59 -2.52
N TRP A 202 -4.36 -19.30 -3.57
CA TRP A 202 -4.53 -18.70 -4.90
C TRP A 202 -5.50 -17.52 -4.92
N ALA A 203 -6.61 -17.62 -4.19
CA ALA A 203 -7.60 -16.54 -4.12
C ALA A 203 -7.02 -15.30 -3.40
N VAL A 204 -6.33 -15.52 -2.28
CA VAL A 204 -5.67 -14.45 -1.52
C VAL A 204 -4.58 -13.80 -2.38
N LEU A 205 -3.73 -14.60 -3.00
CA LEU A 205 -2.65 -14.14 -3.86
C LEU A 205 -3.17 -13.24 -5.01
N GLY A 206 -4.23 -13.68 -5.69
CA GLY A 206 -4.84 -12.90 -6.78
C GLY A 206 -5.31 -11.52 -6.32
N ILE A 207 -5.92 -11.43 -5.14
CA ILE A 207 -6.37 -10.17 -4.56
C ILE A 207 -5.17 -9.25 -4.25
N GLU A 208 -4.10 -9.79 -3.65
CA GLU A 208 -2.93 -9.00 -3.28
C GLU A 208 -2.13 -8.53 -4.50
N VAL A 209 -2.05 -9.33 -5.56
CA VAL A 209 -1.46 -8.92 -6.85
C VAL A 209 -2.23 -7.73 -7.46
N VAL A 210 -3.56 -7.82 -7.52
CA VAL A 210 -4.38 -6.72 -8.06
C VAL A 210 -4.19 -5.43 -7.23
N LYS A 211 -4.14 -5.54 -5.91
CA LYS A 211 -3.86 -4.39 -5.03
C LYS A 211 -2.48 -3.79 -5.28
N ALA A 212 -1.45 -4.63 -5.39
CA ALA A 212 -0.09 -4.18 -5.62
C ALA A 212 0.06 -3.50 -6.99
N LEU A 213 -0.52 -4.07 -8.03
CA LEU A 213 -0.55 -3.46 -9.37
C LEU A 213 -1.26 -2.11 -9.33
N ARG A 214 -2.40 -2.01 -8.64
CA ARG A 214 -3.11 -0.73 -8.49
C ARG A 214 -2.24 0.36 -7.86
N LEU A 215 -1.36 0.02 -6.92
CA LEU A 215 -0.54 0.98 -6.18
C LEU A 215 0.77 1.33 -6.86
N GLN A 216 1.28 0.47 -7.74
CA GLN A 216 2.64 0.58 -8.26
C GLN A 216 2.73 0.65 -9.79
N ALA A 217 1.71 0.18 -10.53
CA ALA A 217 1.81 0.07 -11.99
C ALA A 217 1.90 1.43 -12.69
N ASP A 218 1.23 2.45 -12.17
CA ASP A 218 1.32 3.83 -12.66
C ASP A 218 2.76 4.37 -12.59
N LYS A 219 3.46 4.11 -11.48
CA LYS A 219 4.84 4.51 -11.27
C LYS A 219 5.79 3.80 -12.23
N LEU A 220 5.59 2.48 -12.42
CA LEU A 220 6.38 1.73 -13.39
C LEU A 220 6.17 2.26 -14.82
N LEU A 221 4.94 2.59 -15.19
CA LEU A 221 4.64 3.18 -16.50
C LEU A 221 5.32 4.53 -16.67
N VAL A 222 5.25 5.42 -15.68
CA VAL A 222 5.96 6.71 -15.73
C VAL A 222 7.47 6.48 -15.86
N GLY A 223 8.05 5.57 -15.08
CA GLY A 223 9.47 5.26 -15.14
C GLY A 223 9.92 4.69 -16.49
N LEU A 224 9.11 3.82 -17.09
CA LEU A 224 9.40 3.22 -18.41
C LEU A 224 9.24 4.21 -19.57
N LEU A 225 8.24 5.09 -19.50
CA LEU A 225 7.90 5.99 -20.61
C LEU A 225 8.66 7.32 -20.56
N LEU A 226 8.88 7.86 -19.36
CA LEU A 226 9.44 9.20 -19.14
C LEU A 226 10.82 9.18 -18.46
N GLY A 227 11.27 8.03 -18.03
CA GLY A 227 12.58 7.85 -17.39
C GLY A 227 12.61 8.16 -15.88
N PRO A 228 13.80 7.95 -15.25
CA PRO A 228 13.95 8.03 -13.81
C PRO A 228 13.66 9.42 -13.22
N GLN A 229 14.08 10.50 -13.90
CA GLN A 229 13.86 11.85 -13.41
C GLN A 229 12.37 12.17 -13.27
N ALA A 230 11.57 11.87 -14.31
CA ALA A 230 10.13 12.06 -14.28
C ALA A 230 9.46 11.16 -13.24
N LEU A 231 9.94 9.92 -13.07
CA LEU A 231 9.44 9.03 -12.03
C LEU A 231 9.71 9.58 -10.62
N GLY A 232 10.89 10.15 -10.38
CA GLY A 232 11.22 10.78 -9.10
C GLY A 232 10.28 11.94 -8.78
N LEU A 233 10.05 12.82 -9.75
CA LEU A 233 9.10 13.91 -9.65
C LEU A 233 7.67 13.41 -9.38
N TYR A 234 7.22 12.42 -10.14
CA TYR A 234 5.91 11.81 -9.98
C TYR A 234 5.75 11.14 -8.61
N PHE A 235 6.74 10.37 -8.15
CA PHE A 235 6.74 9.71 -6.85
C PHE A 235 6.64 10.72 -5.70
N MET A 236 7.38 11.82 -5.77
CA MET A 236 7.33 12.87 -4.77
C MET A 236 6.00 13.62 -4.79
N ALA A 237 5.47 13.92 -5.99
CA ALA A 237 4.15 14.56 -6.12
C ALA A 237 3.03 13.70 -5.53
N PHE A 238 3.06 12.39 -5.76
CA PHE A 238 2.10 11.44 -5.16
C PHE A 238 2.23 11.37 -3.64
N ASN A 239 3.46 11.32 -3.10
CA ASN A 239 3.68 11.32 -1.66
C ASN A 239 3.26 12.64 -1.00
N ALA A 240 3.52 13.78 -1.63
CA ALA A 240 3.14 15.09 -1.10
C ALA A 240 1.63 15.36 -1.24
N GLY A 241 1.00 14.91 -2.34
CA GLY A 241 -0.40 15.21 -2.66
C GLY A 241 -1.39 14.21 -2.06
N LEU A 242 -1.14 12.90 -2.20
CA LEU A 242 -2.12 11.84 -1.89
C LEU A 242 -1.88 11.09 -0.58
N SER A 243 -0.79 11.35 0.15
CA SER A 243 -0.50 10.63 1.40
C SER A 243 -1.55 10.88 2.49
N LEU A 244 -2.05 12.10 2.60
CA LEU A 244 -3.14 12.45 3.52
C LEU A 244 -4.42 11.69 3.17
N ALA A 245 -4.80 11.73 1.89
CA ALA A 245 -5.98 11.04 1.38
C ALA A 245 -5.92 9.53 1.59
N SER A 246 -4.79 8.92 1.30
CA SER A 246 -4.60 7.47 1.48
C SER A 246 -4.68 7.06 2.94
N SER A 247 -4.07 7.85 3.83
CA SER A 247 -4.16 7.65 5.27
C SER A 247 -5.59 7.76 5.79
N PHE A 248 -6.31 8.78 5.34
CA PHE A 248 -7.71 8.99 5.70
C PHE A 248 -8.59 7.85 5.17
N SER A 249 -8.40 7.42 3.92
CA SER A 249 -9.15 6.32 3.30
C SER A 249 -8.96 4.99 4.04
N VAL A 250 -7.73 4.69 4.49
CA VAL A 250 -7.46 3.50 5.31
C VAL A 250 -8.21 3.59 6.64
N ALA A 251 -8.10 4.71 7.36
CA ALA A 251 -8.80 4.92 8.63
C ALA A 251 -10.33 4.82 8.46
N LEU A 252 -10.87 5.46 7.41
CA LEU A 252 -12.30 5.39 7.07
C LEU A 252 -12.75 3.96 6.82
N SER A 253 -12.00 3.18 6.04
CA SER A 253 -12.33 1.79 5.74
C SER A 253 -12.40 0.90 7.00
N VAL A 254 -11.48 1.12 7.95
CA VAL A 254 -11.43 0.38 9.22
C VAL A 254 -12.63 0.70 10.12
N VAL A 255 -13.12 1.93 10.09
CA VAL A 255 -14.25 2.37 10.94
C VAL A 255 -15.60 2.13 10.26
N LEU A 256 -15.72 2.49 8.98
CA LEU A 256 -17.00 2.49 8.27
C LEU A 256 -17.53 1.07 8.00
N PHE A 257 -16.66 0.13 7.62
CA PHE A 257 -17.09 -1.23 7.31
C PHE A 257 -17.77 -1.95 8.50
N PRO A 258 -17.17 -2.02 9.71
CA PRO A 258 -17.84 -2.61 10.88
C PRO A 258 -19.11 -1.86 11.26
N HIS A 259 -19.12 -0.52 11.14
CA HIS A 259 -20.30 0.30 11.42
C HIS A 259 -21.46 -0.06 10.50
N LEU A 260 -21.21 -0.20 9.19
CA LEU A 260 -22.23 -0.64 8.22
C LEU A 260 -22.72 -2.06 8.50
N CYS A 261 -21.84 -2.98 8.90
CA CYS A 261 -22.23 -4.36 9.26
C CYS A 261 -23.13 -4.42 10.50
N ALA A 262 -22.89 -3.55 11.49
CA ALA A 262 -23.66 -3.49 12.74
C ALA A 262 -24.98 -2.70 12.60
N SER A 263 -25.13 -1.87 11.56
CA SER A 263 -26.27 -0.99 11.39
C SER A 263 -27.50 -1.74 10.88
N LYS A 264 -28.68 -1.41 11.46
CA LYS A 264 -29.98 -1.87 10.95
C LYS A 264 -30.37 -1.16 9.66
N ASP A 265 -30.07 0.13 9.55
CA ASP A 265 -30.24 0.95 8.35
C ASP A 265 -28.88 1.30 7.74
N ARG A 266 -28.44 0.44 6.84
CA ARG A 266 -27.16 0.61 6.14
C ARG A 266 -27.14 1.81 5.21
N ALA A 267 -28.29 2.17 4.62
CA ALA A 267 -28.40 3.30 3.71
C ALA A 267 -28.19 4.63 4.45
N ALA A 268 -28.87 4.82 5.59
CA ALA A 268 -28.70 6.00 6.43
C ALA A 268 -27.26 6.09 6.98
N SER A 269 -26.70 4.97 7.45
CA SER A 269 -25.32 4.92 7.95
C SER A 269 -24.29 5.22 6.86
N LEU A 270 -24.50 4.73 5.63
CA LEU A 270 -23.66 5.04 4.48
C LEU A 270 -23.74 6.52 4.13
N ARG A 271 -24.94 7.09 4.06
CA ARG A 271 -25.16 8.52 3.80
C ARG A 271 -24.43 9.38 4.82
N GLN A 272 -24.59 9.07 6.11
CA GLN A 272 -23.88 9.75 7.19
C GLN A 272 -22.36 9.62 7.04
N GLY A 273 -21.86 8.41 6.76
CA GLY A 273 -20.44 8.14 6.55
C GLY A 273 -19.87 8.94 5.39
N ILE A 274 -20.55 8.98 4.23
CA ILE A 274 -20.11 9.76 3.05
C ILE A 274 -20.13 11.26 3.39
N THR A 275 -21.22 11.77 3.97
CA THR A 275 -21.37 13.21 4.26
C THR A 275 -20.31 13.69 5.25
N LEU A 276 -20.09 12.94 6.35
CA LEU A 276 -19.08 13.28 7.35
C LEU A 276 -17.65 13.16 6.77
N SER A 277 -17.37 12.11 6.02
CA SER A 277 -16.04 11.88 5.45
C SER A 277 -15.67 12.94 4.42
N LEU A 278 -16.59 13.25 3.49
CA LEU A 278 -16.37 14.30 2.50
C LEU A 278 -16.39 15.69 3.13
N GLY A 279 -17.28 15.95 4.09
CA GLY A 279 -17.34 17.22 4.82
C GLY A 279 -16.06 17.51 5.60
N LEU A 280 -15.37 16.48 6.09
CA LEU A 280 -14.09 16.61 6.79
C LEU A 280 -12.91 16.72 5.81
N ILE A 281 -12.82 15.82 4.83
CA ILE A 281 -11.62 15.73 3.99
C ILE A 281 -11.59 16.78 2.87
N ALA A 282 -12.74 17.13 2.28
CA ALA A 282 -12.75 18.04 1.14
C ALA A 282 -12.20 19.43 1.47
N PRO A 283 -12.60 20.12 2.58
CA PRO A 283 -12.01 21.40 2.94
C PRO A 283 -10.49 21.32 3.17
N VAL A 284 -10.04 20.25 3.84
CA VAL A 284 -8.61 20.05 4.14
C VAL A 284 -7.82 19.85 2.85
N VAL A 285 -8.32 19.06 1.92
CA VAL A 285 -7.67 18.77 0.64
C VAL A 285 -7.67 20.01 -0.28
N VAL A 286 -8.77 20.77 -0.31
CA VAL A 286 -8.82 22.04 -1.06
C VAL A 286 -7.81 23.03 -0.47
N LEU A 287 -7.75 23.16 0.85
CA LEU A 287 -6.74 23.99 1.51
C LEU A 287 -5.32 23.52 1.18
N GLN A 288 -5.07 22.20 1.24
CA GLN A 288 -3.79 21.62 0.86
C GLN A 288 -3.44 21.94 -0.60
N ALA A 289 -4.38 21.83 -1.53
CA ALA A 289 -4.17 22.14 -2.94
C ALA A 289 -3.85 23.62 -3.18
N VAL A 290 -4.56 24.53 -2.48
CA VAL A 290 -4.30 25.98 -2.56
C VAL A 290 -2.95 26.35 -1.96
N LEU A 291 -2.56 25.69 -0.86
CA LEU A 291 -1.29 25.96 -0.17
C LEU A 291 -0.07 25.28 -0.81
N ALA A 292 -0.27 24.35 -1.77
CA ALA A 292 0.83 23.59 -2.39
C ALA A 292 1.93 24.50 -2.99
N PRO A 293 1.65 25.65 -3.65
CA PRO A 293 2.69 26.53 -4.17
C PRO A 293 3.63 27.09 -3.09
N TRP A 294 3.19 27.16 -1.83
CA TRP A 294 3.99 27.64 -0.71
C TRP A 294 4.67 26.51 0.05
N TYR A 295 3.92 25.44 0.42
CA TYR A 295 4.53 24.41 1.26
C TYR A 295 5.44 23.45 0.48
N VAL A 296 5.24 23.25 -0.83
CA VAL A 296 6.09 22.34 -1.61
C VAL A 296 7.53 22.87 -1.66
N PRO A 297 7.83 24.10 -2.10
CA PRO A 297 9.20 24.62 -2.07
C PRO A 297 9.73 24.78 -0.63
N LEU A 298 8.88 25.18 0.33
CA LEU A 298 9.30 25.31 1.73
C LEU A 298 9.75 23.98 2.35
N LEU A 299 9.04 22.89 2.10
CA LEU A 299 9.34 21.56 2.69
C LEU A 299 10.37 20.80 1.89
N LEU A 300 10.19 20.72 0.56
CA LEU A 300 11.02 19.88 -0.29
C LEU A 300 12.26 20.61 -0.84
N GLY A 301 12.22 21.93 -0.92
CA GLY A 301 13.26 22.77 -1.51
C GLY A 301 12.84 23.40 -2.84
N ASP A 302 13.57 24.41 -3.29
CA ASP A 302 13.25 25.20 -4.49
C ASP A 302 13.33 24.38 -5.78
N ASP A 303 14.19 23.37 -5.85
CA ASP A 303 14.30 22.44 -6.97
C ASP A 303 12.98 21.71 -7.27
N TRP A 304 12.11 21.60 -6.28
CA TRP A 304 10.82 20.93 -6.37
C TRP A 304 9.64 21.90 -6.60
N ALA A 305 9.89 23.19 -6.70
CA ALA A 305 8.84 24.21 -6.88
C ALA A 305 7.97 23.93 -8.12
N GLN A 306 8.57 23.39 -9.20
CA GLN A 306 7.87 22.97 -10.41
C GLN A 306 6.77 21.91 -10.19
N LEU A 307 6.84 21.14 -9.09
CA LEU A 307 5.83 20.14 -8.75
C LEU A 307 4.60 20.71 -8.06
N SER A 308 4.63 21.96 -7.60
CA SER A 308 3.53 22.55 -6.82
C SER A 308 2.19 22.43 -7.54
N GLY A 309 2.16 22.69 -8.85
CA GLY A 309 0.95 22.54 -9.67
C GLY A 309 0.47 21.08 -9.77
N VAL A 310 1.39 20.15 -9.96
CA VAL A 310 1.07 18.72 -10.01
C VAL A 310 0.53 18.23 -8.66
N VAL A 311 1.15 18.65 -7.56
CA VAL A 311 0.71 18.33 -6.19
C VAL A 311 -0.68 18.92 -5.93
N SER A 312 -0.94 20.17 -6.28
CA SER A 312 -2.27 20.81 -6.16
C SER A 312 -3.35 19.99 -6.84
N ILE A 313 -3.10 19.56 -8.07
CA ILE A 313 -4.07 18.75 -8.86
C ILE A 313 -4.29 17.40 -8.20
N LEU A 314 -3.21 16.70 -7.80
CA LEU A 314 -3.30 15.37 -7.20
C LEU A 314 -3.99 15.39 -5.83
N CYS A 315 -3.83 16.46 -5.04
CA CYS A 315 -4.55 16.61 -3.77
C CYS A 315 -6.07 16.48 -3.98
N LEU A 316 -6.63 17.10 -5.03
CA LEU A 316 -8.06 17.09 -5.30
C LEU A 316 -8.60 15.69 -5.64
N ALA A 317 -7.76 14.78 -6.14
CA ALA A 317 -8.13 13.39 -6.39
C ALA A 317 -8.42 12.58 -5.10
N ALA A 318 -8.13 13.14 -3.93
CA ALA A 318 -8.54 12.62 -2.63
C ALA A 318 -10.07 12.52 -2.50
N ILE A 319 -10.80 13.49 -3.03
CA ILE A 319 -12.26 13.57 -2.91
C ILE A 319 -12.94 12.35 -3.54
N PRO A 320 -12.74 12.02 -4.84
CA PRO A 320 -13.30 10.81 -5.42
C PRO A 320 -12.73 9.53 -4.80
N THR A 321 -11.50 9.53 -4.29
CA THR A 321 -10.91 8.37 -3.61
C THR A 321 -11.64 8.05 -2.30
N VAL A 322 -11.99 9.04 -1.50
CA VAL A 322 -12.75 8.87 -0.24
C VAL A 322 -14.17 8.42 -0.54
N LEU A 323 -14.82 8.98 -1.57
CA LEU A 323 -16.14 8.54 -2.03
C LEU A 323 -16.10 7.05 -2.43
N TRP A 324 -15.13 6.65 -3.25
CA TRP A 324 -14.95 5.26 -3.65
C TRP A 324 -14.69 4.34 -2.45
N THR A 325 -13.86 4.76 -1.49
CA THR A 325 -13.59 3.97 -0.27
C THR A 325 -14.86 3.69 0.54
N SER A 326 -15.75 4.68 0.64
CA SER A 326 -17.05 4.53 1.29
C SER A 326 -17.96 3.55 0.53
N ALA A 327 -18.03 3.67 -0.78
CA ALA A 327 -18.79 2.78 -1.65
C ALA A 327 -18.27 1.34 -1.61
N ALA A 328 -16.97 1.15 -1.65
CA ALA A 328 -16.32 -0.15 -1.55
C ALA A 328 -16.60 -0.83 -0.19
N SER A 329 -16.58 -0.06 0.91
CA SER A 329 -16.93 -0.55 2.24
C SER A 329 -18.40 -1.01 2.31
N TRP A 330 -19.31 -0.28 1.66
CA TRP A 330 -20.71 -0.65 1.57
C TRP A 330 -20.93 -1.91 0.72
N MET A 331 -20.27 -2.03 -0.44
CA MET A 331 -20.36 -3.23 -1.29
C MET A 331 -19.92 -4.49 -0.52
N ARG A 332 -18.87 -4.38 0.29
CA ARG A 332 -18.42 -5.47 1.16
C ARG A 332 -19.46 -5.81 2.23
N ALA A 333 -20.07 -4.81 2.86
CA ALA A 333 -21.11 -5.01 3.88
C ALA A 333 -22.39 -5.62 3.29
N GLU A 334 -22.70 -5.36 2.00
CA GLU A 334 -23.80 -5.98 1.25
C GLU A 334 -23.47 -7.40 0.72
N GLY A 335 -22.28 -7.93 1.01
CA GLY A 335 -21.86 -9.25 0.53
C GLY A 335 -21.54 -9.29 -0.97
N ARG A 336 -21.16 -8.15 -1.57
CA ARG A 336 -20.87 -8.01 -3.01
C ARG A 336 -19.39 -7.73 -3.31
N PRO A 337 -18.42 -8.48 -2.72
CA PRO A 337 -16.99 -8.23 -2.91
C PRO A 337 -16.53 -8.40 -4.37
N ALA A 338 -17.22 -9.26 -5.15
CA ALA A 338 -16.93 -9.43 -6.57
C ALA A 338 -17.21 -8.17 -7.39
N GLN A 339 -18.23 -7.39 -7.02
CA GLN A 339 -18.55 -6.11 -7.69
C GLN A 339 -17.49 -5.06 -7.34
N GLU A 340 -17.06 -4.99 -6.06
CA GLU A 340 -15.94 -4.14 -5.62
C GLU A 340 -14.66 -4.48 -6.42
N LEU A 341 -14.33 -5.75 -6.56
CA LEU A 341 -13.13 -6.19 -7.29
C LEU A 341 -13.19 -5.79 -8.76
N LYS A 342 -14.31 -6.03 -9.44
CA LYS A 342 -14.51 -5.62 -10.85
C LYS A 342 -14.38 -4.10 -11.01
N ALA A 343 -15.05 -3.33 -10.18
CA ALA A 343 -15.00 -1.88 -10.23
C ALA A 343 -13.57 -1.35 -9.93
N THR A 344 -12.89 -1.92 -8.93
CA THR A 344 -11.49 -1.59 -8.62
C THR A 344 -10.57 -1.89 -9.81
N ALA A 345 -10.73 -3.03 -10.47
CA ALA A 345 -9.93 -3.40 -11.63
C ALA A 345 -10.17 -2.43 -12.81
N LEU A 346 -11.43 -2.07 -13.08
CA LEU A 346 -11.77 -1.11 -14.14
C LEU A 346 -11.21 0.29 -13.86
N VAL A 347 -11.34 0.81 -12.63
CA VAL A 347 -10.75 2.09 -12.23
C VAL A 347 -9.23 2.05 -12.38
N THR A 348 -8.59 0.96 -11.94
CA THR A 348 -7.14 0.80 -12.07
C THR A 348 -6.70 0.80 -13.53
N LEU A 349 -7.40 0.04 -14.38
CA LEU A 349 -7.10 -0.01 -15.81
C LEU A 349 -7.28 1.38 -16.45
N ALA A 350 -8.34 2.11 -16.11
CA ALA A 350 -8.58 3.46 -16.62
C ALA A 350 -7.46 4.44 -16.22
N LEU A 351 -6.97 4.37 -14.96
CA LEU A 351 -5.85 5.18 -14.49
C LEU A 351 -4.51 4.80 -15.17
N MET A 352 -4.26 3.51 -15.40
CA MET A 352 -3.08 3.06 -16.13
C MET A 352 -3.13 3.53 -17.61
N LEU A 353 -4.29 3.42 -18.24
CA LEU A 353 -4.50 3.90 -19.61
C LEU A 353 -4.30 5.42 -19.70
N ASN A 354 -4.82 6.18 -18.72
CA ASN A 354 -4.56 7.61 -18.59
C ASN A 354 -3.06 7.91 -18.56
N THR A 355 -2.31 7.25 -17.71
CA THR A 355 -0.86 7.43 -17.59
C THR A 355 -0.16 7.10 -18.90
N PHE A 356 -0.52 6.00 -19.56
CA PHE A 356 0.04 5.58 -20.83
C PHE A 356 -0.22 6.58 -21.96
N LEU A 357 -1.48 7.04 -22.10
CA LEU A 357 -1.87 7.95 -23.19
C LEU A 357 -1.33 9.37 -23.00
N LEU A 358 -1.25 9.85 -21.76
CA LEU A 358 -0.84 11.22 -21.46
C LEU A 358 0.66 11.36 -21.14
N ALA A 359 1.41 10.26 -21.05
CA ALA A 359 2.85 10.31 -20.84
C ALA A 359 3.59 11.23 -21.83
N PRO A 360 3.33 11.22 -23.15
CA PRO A 360 4.01 12.12 -24.08
C PRO A 360 3.78 13.61 -23.80
N LEU A 361 2.69 13.96 -23.10
CA LEU A 361 2.32 15.34 -22.76
C LEU A 361 2.90 15.81 -21.41
N GLY A 362 3.61 14.93 -20.70
CA GLY A 362 4.30 15.22 -19.44
C GLY A 362 3.46 15.04 -18.18
N LEU A 363 4.12 15.27 -17.02
CA LEU A 363 3.55 14.96 -15.69
C LEU A 363 2.29 15.76 -15.37
N THR A 364 2.20 17.00 -15.79
CA THR A 364 1.03 17.86 -15.56
C THR A 364 -0.22 17.31 -16.25
N ALA A 365 -0.06 16.84 -17.49
CA ALA A 365 -1.15 16.21 -18.25
C ALA A 365 -1.59 14.91 -17.57
N ILE A 366 -0.64 14.07 -17.13
CA ILE A 366 -0.94 12.85 -16.36
C ILE A 366 -1.74 13.19 -15.10
N ALA A 367 -1.35 14.24 -14.35
CA ALA A 367 -2.03 14.64 -13.11
C ALA A 367 -3.46 15.12 -13.37
N TRP A 368 -3.69 15.95 -14.39
CA TRP A 368 -5.04 16.38 -14.78
C TRP A 368 -5.90 15.20 -15.22
N GLY A 369 -5.34 14.33 -16.07
CA GLY A 369 -6.03 13.12 -16.49
C GLY A 369 -6.32 12.19 -15.32
N TYR A 370 -5.39 12.03 -14.36
CA TYR A 370 -5.59 11.27 -13.14
C TYR A 370 -6.78 11.82 -12.33
N LEU A 371 -6.86 13.15 -12.15
CA LEU A 371 -7.97 13.78 -11.46
C LEU A 371 -9.30 13.54 -12.19
N LEU A 372 -9.35 13.79 -13.50
CA LEU A 372 -10.56 13.62 -14.30
C LEU A 372 -11.04 12.16 -14.32
N VAL A 373 -10.13 11.22 -14.58
CA VAL A 373 -10.44 9.79 -14.59
C VAL A 373 -10.89 9.32 -13.21
N SER A 374 -10.22 9.79 -12.14
CA SER A 374 -10.64 9.47 -10.77
C SER A 374 -12.03 10.00 -10.48
N CYS A 375 -12.34 11.26 -10.84
CA CYS A 375 -13.67 11.85 -10.66
C CYS A 375 -14.74 11.05 -11.42
N ILE A 376 -14.51 10.72 -12.67
CA ILE A 376 -15.49 10.02 -13.51
C ILE A 376 -15.60 8.55 -13.09
N ALA A 377 -14.50 7.80 -13.13
CA ALA A 377 -14.53 6.36 -12.95
C ALA A 377 -14.90 5.95 -11.51
N MET A 378 -14.36 6.64 -10.49
CA MET A 378 -14.69 6.32 -9.10
C MET A 378 -16.12 6.74 -8.73
N THR A 379 -16.64 7.85 -9.28
CA THR A 379 -18.03 8.25 -9.07
C THR A 379 -18.98 7.27 -9.76
N LEU A 380 -18.73 6.88 -11.01
CA LEU A 380 -19.51 5.87 -11.71
C LEU A 380 -19.50 4.53 -10.95
N ALA A 381 -18.34 4.10 -10.47
CA ALA A 381 -18.22 2.88 -9.67
C ALA A 381 -18.95 2.99 -8.32
N ALA A 382 -19.08 4.20 -7.76
CA ALA A 382 -19.80 4.45 -6.51
C ALA A 382 -21.33 4.62 -6.70
N LEU A 383 -21.85 4.76 -7.94
CA LEU A 383 -23.28 4.99 -8.21
C LEU A 383 -24.22 4.03 -7.48
N PRO A 384 -23.99 2.70 -7.41
CA PRO A 384 -24.88 1.81 -6.67
C PRO A 384 -25.01 2.18 -5.19
N ALA A 385 -23.90 2.57 -4.56
CA ALA A 385 -23.84 2.99 -3.17
C ALA A 385 -24.50 4.35 -2.96
N LEU A 386 -24.27 5.31 -3.88
CA LEU A 386 -24.90 6.63 -3.86
C LEU A 386 -26.41 6.53 -4.03
N ASN A 387 -26.88 5.69 -4.95
CA ASN A 387 -28.30 5.45 -5.15
C ASN A 387 -28.94 4.84 -3.89
N ALA A 388 -28.30 3.88 -3.24
CA ALA A 388 -28.76 3.31 -1.99
C ALA A 388 -28.81 4.35 -0.86
N ALA A 389 -27.78 5.21 -0.75
CA ALA A 389 -27.68 6.19 0.33
C ALA A 389 -28.64 7.38 0.20
N PHE A 390 -28.91 7.85 -1.02
CA PHE A 390 -29.59 9.12 -1.24
C PHE A 390 -30.94 8.99 -1.95
N LEU A 391 -31.10 8.08 -2.93
CA LEU A 391 -32.37 7.95 -3.70
C LEU A 391 -33.44 7.11 -2.97
N SER A 392 -33.05 6.07 -2.23
CA SER A 392 -33.97 5.29 -1.41
C SER A 392 -34.64 6.15 -0.31
N ALA A 393 -33.84 7.00 0.34
CA ALA A 393 -34.34 7.91 1.38
C ALA A 393 -35.32 8.98 0.84
N THR A 394 -35.16 9.38 -0.42
CA THR A 394 -36.11 10.32 -1.06
C THR A 394 -37.43 9.65 -1.39
N LYS A 395 -37.42 8.38 -1.82
CA LYS A 395 -38.67 7.62 -2.07
C LYS A 395 -39.47 7.37 -0.79
N GLU A 396 -38.81 7.02 0.33
CA GLU A 396 -39.48 6.84 1.61
C GLU A 396 -40.13 8.15 2.15
N ARG A 397 -39.43 9.28 1.97
CA ARG A 397 -39.99 10.60 2.35
C ARG A 397 -41.19 10.98 1.52
N LEU A 398 -41.21 10.68 0.21
CA LEU A 398 -42.31 10.96 -0.68
C LEU A 398 -43.50 9.99 -0.50
N GLN A 399 -43.27 8.79 0.05
CA GLN A 399 -44.35 7.86 0.39
C GLN A 399 -44.99 8.15 1.77
N ASN A 400 -44.27 8.86 2.65
CA ASN A 400 -44.75 9.23 4.00
C ASN A 400 -45.23 10.69 4.10
N ALA A 401 -45.21 11.45 3.01
CA ALA A 401 -45.78 12.81 2.86
C ALA A 401 -47.07 12.76 2.03
#